data_cc7a5c9f5db90dcfcb6d0c8c2c4d8de5
#
_entry.id   cc7a5c9f5db90dcfcb6d0c8c2c4d8de5
#
_cell.length_a   1.000
_cell.length_b   1.000
_cell.length_c   1.000
_cell.angle_alpha   90.00
_cell.angle_beta   90.00
_cell.angle_gamma   90.00
#
_symmetry.space_group_name_H-M   'P 1'
#
loop_
_entity.id
_entity.type
_entity.pdbx_description
1 polymer ?
#
loop_
_entity_poly.entity_id
_entity_poly.type
_entity_poly.pdbx_seq_one_letter_code
_entity_poly.pdbx_strand_id
1 'polypeptide(L)'
;MSEIKPELKELFAAHHTDPAYLSEKCRHYYCRNLSLAVLEPSPDVAVLPLSHRHREYEFLMPRGQMPMVVCEGASYLGESGYCYPVQSNRLHGLLVKQTNCSWDHIVVRPELMDFALAEAGHSGASLTARFQVNEELKTYLALFRGEFENEDEPGSQKLNMLAYLICSELVRLGVKAAADQPENSRAQHKGIYGCVDYINKHYFEELNLDQLAETAGLTKTYFVTAFKHAMGETPHSYINMLRLSYAKVFLELTDESIQDIAAKCGFDKPNSFRVMFKKNAGMSPSEYRQSVRREA
;
A
#
# COMPACT_ATOMS: atom_id res chain seq x y z
N MET A 1 -2.26 18.57 20.03
CA MET A 1 -1.76 18.33 18.66
C MET A 1 -0.43 19.02 18.54
N SER A 2 0.69 18.30 18.59
CA SER A 2 2.01 18.87 18.29
C SER A 2 2.02 19.31 16.84
N GLU A 3 2.36 20.56 16.56
CA GLU A 3 2.52 21.06 15.20
C GLU A 3 3.49 20.16 14.44
N ILE A 4 3.03 19.59 13.33
CA ILE A 4 3.91 18.81 12.43
C ILE A 4 4.99 19.75 11.92
N LYS A 5 6.26 19.44 12.19
CA LYS A 5 7.39 20.27 11.77
C LYS A 5 7.37 20.48 10.25
N PRO A 6 7.72 21.69 9.77
CA PRO A 6 7.66 22.03 8.34
C PRO A 6 8.37 21.04 7.41
N GLU A 7 9.52 20.50 7.86
CA GLU A 7 10.31 19.53 7.10
C GLU A 7 9.59 18.17 6.93
N LEU A 8 8.77 17.80 7.92
CA LEU A 8 7.92 16.61 7.83
C LEU A 8 6.77 16.81 6.83
N LYS A 9 6.24 18.05 6.73
CA LYS A 9 5.15 18.35 5.79
C LYS A 9 5.53 18.03 4.34
N GLU A 10 6.77 18.28 3.94
CA GLU A 10 7.25 17.94 2.60
C GLU A 10 7.45 16.44 2.41
N LEU A 11 8.07 15.76 3.40
CA LEU A 11 8.33 14.31 3.33
C LEU A 11 7.04 13.48 3.39
N PHE A 12 6.04 13.97 4.11
CA PHE A 12 4.73 13.34 4.26
C PHE A 12 3.63 14.01 3.45
N ALA A 13 3.95 14.90 2.50
CA ALA A 13 2.94 15.59 1.68
C ALA A 13 1.99 14.61 0.98
N ALA A 14 2.48 13.42 0.66
CA ALA A 14 1.70 12.34 0.10
C ALA A 14 0.78 11.63 1.12
N HIS A 15 1.13 11.64 2.41
CA HIS A 15 0.41 10.92 3.47
C HIS A 15 -0.46 11.84 4.35
N HIS A 16 -0.45 13.16 4.13
CA HIS A 16 -1.12 14.14 4.99
C HIS A 16 -2.64 14.03 5.09
N THR A 17 -3.24 13.22 4.27
CA THR A 17 -4.69 13.03 4.25
C THR A 17 -5.17 11.82 5.04
N ASP A 18 -4.26 10.91 5.45
CA ASP A 18 -4.67 9.76 6.27
C ASP A 18 -4.56 10.09 7.77
N PRO A 19 -5.70 10.15 8.51
CA PRO A 19 -5.73 10.44 9.94
C PRO A 19 -4.88 9.49 10.78
N ALA A 20 -4.61 8.27 10.29
CA ALA A 20 -3.80 7.29 11.00
C ALA A 20 -2.38 7.79 11.23
N TYR A 21 -1.78 8.49 10.26
CA TYR A 21 -0.44 9.06 10.38
C TYR A 21 -0.39 10.32 11.25
N LEU A 22 -1.53 10.97 11.47
CA LEU A 22 -1.64 12.15 12.33
C LEU A 22 -2.02 11.79 13.78
N SER A 23 -2.29 10.51 14.05
CA SER A 23 -2.70 10.04 15.36
C SER A 23 -1.52 9.92 16.34
N GLU A 24 -1.82 9.96 17.64
CA GLU A 24 -0.85 9.67 18.69
C GLU A 24 -0.33 8.22 18.67
N LYS A 25 -0.97 7.34 17.88
CA LYS A 25 -0.56 5.95 17.67
C LYS A 25 0.47 5.79 16.58
N CYS A 26 0.79 6.87 15.84
CA CYS A 26 1.85 6.88 14.85
C CYS A 26 3.03 7.72 15.35
N ARG A 27 4.17 7.08 15.56
CA ARG A 27 5.42 7.76 15.92
C ARG A 27 6.25 8.01 14.66
N HIS A 28 6.83 9.19 14.56
CA HIS A 28 7.61 9.62 13.42
C HIS A 28 9.06 9.88 13.80
N TYR A 29 9.97 9.29 13.03
CA TYR A 29 11.41 9.46 13.14
C TYR A 29 11.93 9.91 11.78
N TYR A 30 12.80 10.90 11.70
CA TYR A 30 13.20 11.44 10.41
C TYR A 30 14.56 12.14 10.42
N CYS A 31 15.15 12.21 9.25
CA CYS A 31 16.25 13.10 8.91
C CYS A 31 15.95 13.78 7.56
N ARG A 32 16.92 14.46 6.99
CA ARG A 32 16.74 15.19 5.72
C ARG A 32 16.19 14.32 4.57
N ASN A 33 16.63 13.06 4.47
CA ASN A 33 16.41 12.22 3.27
C ASN A 33 15.59 10.96 3.54
N LEU A 34 15.28 10.65 4.79
CA LEU A 34 14.53 9.47 5.19
C LEU A 34 13.58 9.79 6.34
N SER A 35 12.38 9.25 6.27
CA SER A 35 11.47 9.19 7.41
C SER A 35 11.00 7.76 7.66
N LEU A 36 10.76 7.46 8.92
CA LEU A 36 10.20 6.22 9.42
C LEU A 36 8.96 6.56 10.25
N ALA A 37 7.79 6.10 9.80
CA ALA A 37 6.56 6.14 10.57
C ALA A 37 6.28 4.75 11.15
N VAL A 38 6.02 4.69 12.44
CA VAL A 38 5.73 3.46 13.19
C VAL A 38 4.30 3.53 13.69
N LEU A 39 3.38 2.86 13.00
CA LEU A 39 1.96 2.81 13.35
C LEU A 39 1.71 1.66 14.33
N GLU A 40 1.20 2.01 15.52
CA GLU A 40 0.79 1.04 16.53
C GLU A 40 -0.70 0.67 16.37
N PRO A 41 -1.09 -0.59 16.66
CA PRO A 41 -2.46 -1.02 16.49
C PRO A 41 -3.40 -0.28 17.45
N SER A 42 -4.54 0.18 16.94
CA SER A 42 -5.60 0.82 17.73
C SER A 42 -6.96 0.60 17.07
N PRO A 43 -8.01 0.25 17.86
CA PRO A 43 -9.35 0.17 17.33
C PRO A 43 -9.92 1.55 16.95
N ASP A 44 -9.40 2.62 17.55
CA ASP A 44 -9.88 4.00 17.37
C ASP A 44 -9.22 4.69 16.18
N VAL A 45 -8.16 4.10 15.63
CA VAL A 45 -7.43 4.65 14.48
C VAL A 45 -7.72 3.81 13.25
N ALA A 46 -8.39 4.44 12.29
CA ALA A 46 -8.68 3.83 11.00
C ALA A 46 -7.71 4.34 9.95
N VAL A 47 -7.11 3.42 9.21
CA VAL A 47 -6.42 3.71 7.96
C VAL A 47 -7.45 3.79 6.86
N LEU A 48 -7.41 4.85 6.07
CA LEU A 48 -8.42 5.13 5.04
C LEU A 48 -7.97 4.64 3.66
N PRO A 49 -8.93 4.25 2.80
CA PRO A 49 -8.61 3.97 1.41
C PRO A 49 -8.18 5.27 0.72
N LEU A 50 -6.96 5.28 0.25
CA LEU A 50 -6.35 6.42 -0.44
C LEU A 50 -5.42 5.89 -1.52
N SER A 51 -5.49 6.47 -2.71
CA SER A 51 -4.53 6.21 -3.78
C SER A 51 -3.87 7.52 -4.18
N HIS A 52 -2.56 7.52 -4.26
CA HIS A 52 -1.77 8.71 -4.56
C HIS A 52 -0.48 8.36 -5.32
N ARG A 53 0.25 9.39 -5.71
CA ARG A 53 1.53 9.27 -6.41
C ARG A 53 2.45 10.39 -5.93
N HIS A 54 3.70 10.04 -5.62
CA HIS A 54 4.72 11.00 -5.24
C HIS A 54 6.12 10.55 -5.71
N ARG A 55 7.12 11.39 -5.52
CA ARG A 55 8.49 11.17 -6.01
C ARG A 55 9.33 10.25 -5.12
N GLU A 56 8.97 10.13 -3.86
CA GLU A 56 9.69 9.35 -2.88
C GLU A 56 9.55 7.85 -3.16
N TYR A 57 10.50 7.07 -2.66
CA TYR A 57 10.40 5.62 -2.55
C TYR A 57 9.80 5.26 -1.21
N GLU A 58 8.96 4.24 -1.17
CA GLU A 58 8.38 3.74 0.06
C GLU A 58 8.68 2.27 0.29
N PHE A 59 8.72 1.92 1.56
CA PHE A 59 8.92 0.55 2.00
C PHE A 59 7.97 0.28 3.16
N LEU A 60 7.02 -0.61 2.92
CA LEU A 60 6.01 -0.99 3.90
C LEU A 60 6.41 -2.30 4.56
N MET A 61 6.50 -2.32 5.88
CA MET A 61 6.89 -3.50 6.67
C MET A 61 5.81 -3.83 7.69
N PRO A 62 4.87 -4.73 7.37
CA PRO A 62 3.84 -5.16 8.30
C PRO A 62 4.43 -5.79 9.55
N ARG A 63 3.93 -5.38 10.73
CA ARG A 63 4.22 -6.01 12.02
C ARG A 63 3.02 -6.81 12.52
N GLY A 64 1.85 -6.49 12.03
CA GLY A 64 0.58 -7.14 12.34
C GLY A 64 -0.39 -6.98 11.19
N GLN A 65 -1.64 -6.69 11.51
CA GLN A 65 -2.67 -6.47 10.51
C GLN A 65 -2.35 -5.21 9.68
N MET A 66 -2.47 -5.34 8.38
CA MET A 66 -2.24 -4.26 7.41
C MET A 66 -3.34 -4.28 6.36
N PRO A 67 -3.86 -3.13 5.92
CA PRO A 67 -4.78 -3.07 4.79
C PRO A 67 -4.13 -3.61 3.52
N MET A 68 -4.97 -4.03 2.58
CA MET A 68 -4.48 -4.37 1.25
C MET A 68 -3.89 -3.13 0.58
N VAL A 69 -2.61 -3.19 0.28
CA VAL A 69 -1.89 -2.15 -0.47
C VAL A 69 -2.01 -2.44 -1.95
N VAL A 70 -2.32 -1.44 -2.74
CA VAL A 70 -2.28 -1.48 -4.21
C VAL A 70 -1.13 -0.63 -4.69
N CYS A 71 -0.32 -1.18 -5.57
CA CYS A 71 0.73 -0.45 -6.26
C CYS A 71 0.71 -0.83 -7.74
N GLU A 72 0.38 0.15 -8.61
CA GLU A 72 0.28 -0.03 -10.07
C GLU A 72 -0.52 -1.26 -10.50
N GLY A 73 -1.63 -1.49 -9.83
CA GLY A 73 -2.50 -2.62 -10.12
C GLY A 73 -2.11 -3.93 -9.44
N ALA A 74 -0.97 -4.01 -8.77
CA ALA A 74 -0.66 -5.12 -7.87
C ALA A 74 -1.23 -4.85 -6.47
N SER A 75 -1.85 -5.86 -5.87
CA SER A 75 -2.31 -5.78 -4.49
C SER A 75 -1.52 -6.74 -3.61
N TYR A 76 -1.20 -6.28 -2.42
CA TYR A 76 -0.45 -7.06 -1.44
C TYR A 76 -1.23 -7.12 -0.14
N LEU A 77 -1.47 -8.34 0.35
CA LEU A 77 -1.78 -8.53 1.77
C LEU A 77 -0.45 -8.54 2.50
N GLY A 78 -0.30 -7.60 3.42
CA GLY A 78 0.94 -7.47 4.18
C GLY A 78 1.21 -8.68 5.06
N GLU A 79 2.31 -9.37 4.82
CA GLU A 79 2.80 -10.48 5.63
C GLU A 79 3.90 -9.98 6.56
N SER A 80 3.76 -10.26 7.87
CA SER A 80 4.76 -9.85 8.86
C SER A 80 6.13 -10.47 8.56
N GLY A 81 7.18 -9.68 8.73
CA GLY A 81 8.56 -10.08 8.44
C GLY A 81 8.99 -9.82 6.98
N TYR A 82 8.09 -9.33 6.14
CA TYR A 82 8.42 -8.92 4.77
C TYR A 82 8.39 -7.40 4.62
N CYS A 83 9.17 -6.91 3.66
CA CYS A 83 9.17 -5.53 3.19
C CYS A 83 8.59 -5.48 1.77
N TYR A 84 7.73 -4.51 1.53
CA TYR A 84 7.04 -4.27 0.26
C TYR A 84 7.48 -2.92 -0.31
N PRO A 85 8.38 -2.92 -1.32
CA PRO A 85 8.85 -1.68 -1.95
C PRO A 85 7.77 -1.05 -2.83
N VAL A 86 7.67 0.26 -2.77
CA VAL A 86 6.91 1.10 -3.71
C VAL A 86 7.87 2.05 -4.40
N GLN A 87 7.91 1.96 -5.72
CA GLN A 87 8.81 2.78 -6.55
C GLN A 87 8.36 4.24 -6.63
N SER A 88 9.33 5.13 -6.84
CA SER A 88 9.09 6.54 -7.14
C SER A 88 8.09 6.72 -8.29
N ASN A 89 7.18 7.68 -8.14
CA ASN A 89 6.16 8.05 -9.13
C ASN A 89 5.16 6.95 -9.51
N ARG A 90 5.05 5.87 -8.72
CA ARG A 90 4.06 4.82 -8.94
C ARG A 90 2.75 5.14 -8.24
N LEU A 91 1.62 4.92 -8.93
CA LEU A 91 0.31 5.02 -8.30
C LEU A 91 0.14 3.88 -7.31
N HIS A 92 -0.06 4.21 -6.04
CA HIS A 92 -0.22 3.24 -4.97
C HIS A 92 -1.21 3.75 -3.93
N GLY A 93 -1.63 2.87 -3.02
CA GLY A 93 -2.55 3.25 -1.96
C GLY A 93 -3.16 2.06 -1.24
N LEU A 94 -4.21 2.34 -0.48
CA LEU A 94 -4.94 1.37 0.31
C LEU A 94 -6.35 1.19 -0.27
N LEU A 95 -6.84 -0.05 -0.30
CA LEU A 95 -8.15 -0.34 -0.90
C LEU A 95 -9.32 -0.25 0.07
N VAL A 96 -9.08 -0.47 1.35
CA VAL A 96 -10.15 -0.59 2.34
C VAL A 96 -9.81 0.15 3.63
N LYS A 97 -10.82 0.76 4.23
CA LYS A 97 -10.72 1.28 5.60
C LYS A 97 -10.51 0.11 6.57
N GLN A 98 -9.49 0.20 7.41
CA GLN A 98 -9.16 -0.84 8.37
C GLN A 98 -8.62 -0.26 9.67
N THR A 99 -9.02 -0.84 10.79
CA THR A 99 -8.51 -0.49 12.13
C THR A 99 -7.55 -1.56 12.65
N ASN A 100 -6.94 -1.33 13.79
CA ASN A 100 -5.96 -2.23 14.42
C ASN A 100 -4.77 -2.59 13.51
N CYS A 101 -4.40 -1.68 12.63
CA CYS A 101 -3.27 -1.87 11.72
C CYS A 101 -1.95 -1.60 12.42
N SER A 102 -0.91 -2.33 12.04
CA SER A 102 0.43 -2.20 12.61
C SER A 102 1.49 -2.45 11.56
N TRP A 103 2.25 -1.42 11.21
CA TRP A 103 3.40 -1.52 10.29
C TRP A 103 4.43 -0.42 10.54
N ASP A 104 5.62 -0.65 10.04
CA ASP A 104 6.65 0.36 9.86
C ASP A 104 6.62 0.84 8.40
N HIS A 105 6.68 2.14 8.21
CA HIS A 105 6.63 2.77 6.89
C HIS A 105 7.86 3.66 6.71
N ILE A 106 8.73 3.27 5.80
CA ILE A 106 9.92 4.04 5.45
C ILE A 106 9.63 4.81 4.17
N VAL A 107 9.92 6.11 4.18
CA VAL A 107 9.89 6.97 3.00
C VAL A 107 11.29 7.50 2.77
N VAL A 108 11.79 7.36 1.54
CA VAL A 108 13.14 7.74 1.15
C VAL A 108 13.10 8.69 -0.03
N ARG A 109 13.80 9.82 0.09
CA ARG A 109 13.95 10.75 -1.03
C ARG A 109 14.75 10.13 -2.19
N PRO A 110 14.38 10.45 -3.45
CA PRO A 110 15.06 9.91 -4.63
C PRO A 110 16.56 10.11 -4.59
N GLU A 111 17.03 11.27 -4.11
CA GLU A 111 18.45 11.61 -4.08
C GLU A 111 19.28 10.60 -3.26
N LEU A 112 18.74 10.12 -2.12
CA LEU A 112 19.41 9.12 -1.30
C LEU A 112 19.29 7.72 -1.89
N MET A 113 18.10 7.38 -2.42
CA MET A 113 17.87 6.07 -3.01
C MET A 113 18.69 5.87 -4.29
N ASP A 114 18.70 6.86 -5.20
CA ASP A 114 19.44 6.81 -6.44
C ASP A 114 20.95 6.75 -6.19
N PHE A 115 21.42 7.46 -5.16
CA PHE A 115 22.81 7.36 -4.70
C PHE A 115 23.14 5.93 -4.20
N ALA A 116 22.30 5.34 -3.35
CA ALA A 116 22.51 3.98 -2.83
C ALA A 116 22.47 2.92 -3.94
N LEU A 117 21.56 3.07 -4.92
CA LEU A 117 21.50 2.21 -6.10
C LEU A 117 22.78 2.33 -6.97
N ALA A 118 23.28 3.55 -7.15
CA ALA A 118 24.50 3.78 -7.95
C ALA A 118 25.74 3.17 -7.28
N GLU A 119 25.92 3.38 -5.97
CA GLU A 119 27.03 2.80 -5.19
C GLU A 119 27.00 1.26 -5.22
N ALA A 120 25.79 0.65 -5.24
CA ALA A 120 25.63 -0.79 -5.37
C ALA A 120 25.83 -1.32 -6.81
N GLY A 121 26.09 -0.45 -7.80
CA GLY A 121 26.24 -0.82 -9.22
C GLY A 121 24.89 -1.14 -9.90
N HIS A 122 23.78 -0.66 -9.37
CA HIS A 122 22.43 -0.95 -9.83
C HIS A 122 21.64 0.31 -10.21
N SER A 123 22.29 1.32 -10.78
CA SER A 123 21.63 2.55 -11.23
C SER A 123 20.42 2.27 -12.10
N GLY A 124 19.27 2.87 -11.76
CA GLY A 124 18.01 2.68 -12.48
C GLY A 124 17.34 1.33 -12.26
N ALA A 125 17.83 0.49 -11.34
CA ALA A 125 17.17 -0.77 -11.00
C ALA A 125 15.82 -0.53 -10.33
N SER A 126 14.86 -1.41 -10.62
CA SER A 126 13.52 -1.38 -10.04
C SER A 126 13.43 -2.38 -8.89
N LEU A 127 13.10 -1.89 -7.69
CA LEU A 127 12.89 -2.69 -6.49
C LEU A 127 11.40 -3.03 -6.34
N THR A 128 10.91 -3.98 -7.11
CA THR A 128 9.47 -4.33 -7.13
C THR A 128 9.13 -5.61 -6.39
N ALA A 129 10.13 -6.43 -6.09
CA ALA A 129 9.94 -7.68 -5.39
C ALA A 129 9.91 -7.47 -3.87
N ARG A 130 8.91 -8.05 -3.19
CA ARG A 130 8.96 -8.15 -1.73
C ARG A 130 10.17 -8.96 -1.28
N PHE A 131 10.74 -8.61 -0.17
CA PHE A 131 11.86 -9.33 0.43
C PHE A 131 11.69 -9.51 1.93
N GLN A 132 12.34 -10.51 2.48
CA GLN A 132 12.34 -10.77 3.91
C GLN A 132 13.22 -9.76 4.64
N VAL A 133 12.67 -9.16 5.71
CA VAL A 133 13.40 -8.23 6.57
C VAL A 133 14.41 -9.03 7.41
N ASN A 134 15.69 -8.71 7.30
CA ASN A 134 16.75 -9.36 8.05
C ASN A 134 17.08 -8.62 9.35
N GLU A 135 17.93 -9.21 10.19
CA GLU A 135 18.33 -8.65 11.48
C GLU A 135 19.19 -7.37 11.33
N GLU A 136 19.93 -7.25 10.24
CA GLU A 136 20.75 -6.07 9.96
C GLU A 136 19.89 -4.83 9.72
N LEU A 137 18.86 -4.93 8.87
CA LEU A 137 17.91 -3.85 8.64
C LEU A 137 17.17 -3.47 9.93
N LYS A 138 16.73 -4.45 10.71
CA LYS A 138 16.09 -4.21 12.01
C LYS A 138 17.01 -3.44 12.97
N THR A 139 18.29 -3.81 12.98
CA THR A 139 19.29 -3.14 13.81
C THR A 139 19.47 -1.67 13.40
N TYR A 140 19.60 -1.39 12.10
CA TYR A 140 19.74 -0.02 11.61
C TYR A 140 18.51 0.83 11.92
N LEU A 141 17.31 0.26 11.78
CA LEU A 141 16.06 0.94 12.14
C LEU A 141 15.96 1.22 13.65
N ALA A 142 16.40 0.29 14.49
CA ALA A 142 16.43 0.49 15.94
C ALA A 142 17.43 1.58 16.33
N LEU A 143 18.63 1.57 15.75
CA LEU A 143 19.65 2.61 15.95
C LEU A 143 19.16 3.99 15.48
N PHE A 144 18.49 4.07 14.35
CA PHE A 144 17.93 5.31 13.80
C PHE A 144 16.88 5.91 14.77
N ARG A 145 15.99 5.07 15.29
CA ARG A 145 14.99 5.50 16.28
C ARG A 145 15.66 5.98 17.57
N GLY A 146 16.59 5.19 18.11
CA GLY A 146 17.29 5.54 19.33
C GLY A 146 18.11 6.82 19.21
N GLU A 147 18.75 7.05 18.07
CA GLU A 147 19.49 8.27 17.82
C GLU A 147 18.56 9.49 17.74
N PHE A 148 17.44 9.37 17.00
CA PHE A 148 16.45 10.43 16.88
C PHE A 148 15.85 10.82 18.26
N GLU A 149 15.59 9.84 19.12
CA GLU A 149 15.03 10.08 20.46
C GLU A 149 16.05 10.74 21.43
N ASN A 150 17.34 10.61 21.14
CA ASN A 150 18.42 11.17 21.98
C ASN A 150 18.94 12.53 21.47
N GLU A 151 18.47 13.01 20.34
CA GLU A 151 18.91 14.29 19.76
C GLU A 151 17.96 15.44 20.12
N ASP A 152 18.55 16.60 20.44
CA ASP A 152 17.81 17.85 20.63
C ASP A 152 17.32 18.44 19.29
N GLU A 153 18.00 18.11 18.17
CA GLU A 153 17.62 18.55 16.83
C GLU A 153 17.72 17.40 15.80
N PRO A 154 16.67 17.13 15.01
CA PRO A 154 16.73 16.14 13.94
C PRO A 154 17.60 16.66 12.79
N GLY A 155 18.63 15.90 12.44
CA GLY A 155 19.49 16.24 11.31
C GLY A 155 20.97 16.01 11.53
N SER A 156 21.35 15.32 12.60
CA SER A 156 22.76 14.99 12.86
C SER A 156 23.41 14.23 11.71
N GLN A 157 24.70 14.34 11.62
CA GLN A 157 25.50 13.54 10.69
C GLN A 157 25.28 12.04 10.92
N LYS A 158 25.10 11.61 12.16
CA LYS A 158 24.90 10.22 12.52
C LYS A 158 23.55 9.69 12.04
N LEU A 159 22.45 10.46 12.17
CA LEU A 159 21.16 10.11 11.57
C LEU A 159 21.23 9.98 10.06
N ASN A 160 21.94 10.89 9.38
CA ASN A 160 22.12 10.80 7.93
C ASN A 160 22.95 9.57 7.51
N MET A 161 23.95 9.18 8.29
CA MET A 161 24.71 7.95 8.05
C MET A 161 23.86 6.71 8.27
N LEU A 162 23.04 6.68 9.31
CA LEU A 162 22.08 5.58 9.56
C LEU A 162 21.03 5.49 8.45
N ALA A 163 20.52 6.60 7.97
CA ALA A 163 19.61 6.64 6.82
C ALA A 163 20.26 6.04 5.56
N TYR A 164 21.54 6.33 5.31
CA TYR A 164 22.28 5.71 4.20
C TYR A 164 22.45 4.20 4.39
N LEU A 165 22.78 3.73 5.60
CA LEU A 165 22.90 2.29 5.89
C LEU A 165 21.56 1.57 5.70
N ILE A 166 20.45 2.17 6.15
CA ILE A 166 19.10 1.65 5.90
C ILE A 166 18.83 1.54 4.39
N CYS A 167 19.09 2.60 3.62
CA CYS A 167 18.90 2.59 2.17
C CYS A 167 19.77 1.55 1.46
N SER A 168 21.04 1.46 1.83
CA SER A 168 21.99 0.49 1.27
C SER A 168 21.49 -0.94 1.49
N GLU A 169 20.96 -1.24 2.69
CA GLU A 169 20.43 -2.56 3.01
C GLU A 169 19.11 -2.85 2.27
N LEU A 170 18.21 -1.86 2.16
CA LEU A 170 16.98 -1.98 1.36
C LEU A 170 17.30 -2.27 -0.11
N VAL A 171 18.30 -1.60 -0.68
CA VAL A 171 18.76 -1.85 -2.06
C VAL A 171 19.34 -3.27 -2.18
N ARG A 172 20.23 -3.68 -1.29
CA ARG A 172 20.85 -5.01 -1.30
C ARG A 172 19.81 -6.13 -1.24
N LEU A 173 18.84 -6.02 -0.34
CA LEU A 173 17.77 -7.01 -0.17
C LEU A 173 16.82 -7.01 -1.37
N GLY A 174 16.42 -5.85 -1.85
CA GLY A 174 15.48 -5.71 -2.97
C GLY A 174 16.07 -6.18 -4.30
N VAL A 175 17.33 -5.86 -4.57
CA VAL A 175 18.03 -6.34 -5.78
C VAL A 175 18.22 -7.85 -5.73
N LYS A 176 18.63 -8.40 -4.60
CA LYS A 176 18.75 -9.86 -4.41
C LYS A 176 17.40 -10.54 -4.63
N ALA A 177 16.33 -10.07 -4.01
CA ALA A 177 14.99 -10.63 -4.19
C ALA A 177 14.52 -10.57 -5.64
N ALA A 178 14.84 -9.50 -6.36
CA ALA A 178 14.56 -9.40 -7.78
C ALA A 178 15.37 -10.39 -8.63
N ALA A 179 16.63 -10.68 -8.27
CA ALA A 179 17.46 -11.66 -8.95
C ALA A 179 17.02 -13.10 -8.70
N ASP A 180 16.58 -13.41 -7.49
CA ASP A 180 16.18 -14.75 -7.06
C ASP A 180 14.80 -15.18 -7.63
N GLN A 181 14.04 -14.28 -8.27
CA GLN A 181 12.80 -14.64 -8.94
C GLN A 181 13.07 -15.43 -10.24
N PRO A 182 12.49 -16.64 -10.40
CA PRO A 182 12.59 -17.40 -11.65
C PRO A 182 12.07 -16.58 -12.84
N GLU A 183 12.71 -16.67 -14.01
CA GLU A 183 12.28 -15.94 -15.22
C GLU A 183 10.83 -16.24 -15.60
N ASN A 184 10.38 -17.48 -15.47
CA ASN A 184 8.98 -17.87 -15.67
C ASN A 184 8.03 -17.21 -14.67
N SER A 185 8.45 -17.03 -13.41
CA SER A 185 7.69 -16.32 -12.39
C SER A 185 7.58 -14.83 -12.70
N ARG A 186 8.64 -14.21 -13.21
CA ARG A 186 8.63 -12.79 -13.63
C ARG A 186 7.64 -12.54 -14.78
N ALA A 187 7.63 -13.42 -15.79
CA ALA A 187 6.71 -13.30 -16.92
C ALA A 187 5.24 -13.53 -16.49
N GLN A 188 4.99 -14.53 -15.64
CA GLN A 188 3.67 -14.82 -15.09
C GLN A 188 3.18 -13.72 -14.14
N HIS A 189 4.03 -13.23 -13.25
CA HIS A 189 3.72 -12.09 -12.40
C HIS A 189 3.41 -10.85 -13.25
N LYS A 190 4.21 -10.56 -14.28
CA LYS A 190 3.95 -9.43 -15.19
C LYS A 190 2.58 -9.56 -15.88
N GLY A 191 2.18 -10.76 -16.31
CA GLY A 191 0.87 -11.02 -16.88
C GLY A 191 -0.26 -10.81 -15.86
N ILE A 192 -0.15 -11.37 -14.66
CA ILE A 192 -1.12 -11.20 -13.57
C ILE A 192 -1.23 -9.73 -13.18
N TYR A 193 -0.12 -9.02 -12.99
CA TYR A 193 -0.13 -7.60 -12.62
C TYR A 193 -0.69 -6.71 -13.73
N GLY A 194 -0.46 -7.04 -15.01
CA GLY A 194 -1.12 -6.38 -16.13
C GLY A 194 -2.64 -6.54 -16.08
N CYS A 195 -3.13 -7.73 -15.70
CA CYS A 195 -4.57 -7.97 -15.51
C CYS A 195 -5.10 -7.17 -14.30
N VAL A 196 -4.36 -7.06 -13.20
CA VAL A 196 -4.77 -6.27 -12.05
C VAL A 196 -4.86 -4.78 -12.40
N ASP A 197 -3.88 -4.25 -13.15
CA ASP A 197 -3.93 -2.87 -13.65
C ASP A 197 -5.15 -2.63 -14.56
N TYR A 198 -5.45 -3.57 -15.43
CA TYR A 198 -6.66 -3.54 -16.25
C TYR A 198 -7.93 -3.58 -15.40
N ILE A 199 -8.04 -4.50 -14.44
CA ILE A 199 -9.18 -4.60 -13.52
C ILE A 199 -9.38 -3.28 -12.75
N ASN A 200 -8.31 -2.66 -12.23
CA ASN A 200 -8.39 -1.41 -11.50
C ASN A 200 -8.88 -0.22 -12.34
N LYS A 201 -8.60 -0.22 -13.64
CA LYS A 201 -9.08 0.81 -14.59
C LYS A 201 -10.50 0.57 -15.08
N HIS A 202 -10.95 -0.70 -15.09
CA HIS A 202 -12.20 -1.13 -15.70
C HIS A 202 -13.15 -1.85 -14.73
N TYR A 203 -12.96 -1.71 -13.41
CA TYR A 203 -13.73 -2.42 -12.38
C TYR A 203 -15.25 -2.21 -12.50
N PHE A 204 -15.68 -1.08 -13.03
CA PHE A 204 -17.08 -0.70 -13.23
C PHE A 204 -17.71 -1.34 -14.48
N GLU A 205 -16.92 -1.97 -15.35
CA GLU A 205 -17.35 -2.66 -16.55
C GLU A 205 -17.59 -4.15 -16.29
N GLU A 206 -18.22 -4.84 -17.23
CA GLU A 206 -18.30 -6.30 -17.23
C GLU A 206 -16.93 -6.89 -17.55
N LEU A 207 -16.29 -7.51 -16.56
CA LEU A 207 -14.96 -8.10 -16.71
C LEU A 207 -15.06 -9.61 -16.99
N ASN A 208 -14.55 -10.03 -18.15
CA ASN A 208 -14.52 -11.43 -18.56
C ASN A 208 -13.20 -12.09 -18.09
N LEU A 209 -13.30 -13.11 -17.23
CA LEU A 209 -12.14 -13.83 -16.73
C LEU A 209 -11.37 -14.62 -17.81
N ASP A 210 -12.03 -15.02 -18.89
CA ASP A 210 -11.35 -15.70 -19.99
C ASP A 210 -10.43 -14.74 -20.75
N GLN A 211 -10.90 -13.50 -20.99
CA GLN A 211 -10.10 -12.45 -21.60
C GLN A 211 -8.93 -12.02 -20.72
N LEU A 212 -9.15 -11.91 -19.40
CA LEU A 212 -8.07 -11.62 -18.46
C LEU A 212 -7.01 -12.73 -18.44
N ALA A 213 -7.44 -13.98 -18.47
CA ALA A 213 -6.53 -15.12 -18.53
C ALA A 213 -5.71 -15.13 -19.85
N GLU A 214 -6.36 -14.87 -20.98
CA GLU A 214 -5.70 -14.75 -22.30
C GLU A 214 -4.67 -13.61 -22.30
N THR A 215 -5.03 -12.45 -21.74
CA THR A 215 -4.11 -11.30 -21.58
C THR A 215 -2.89 -11.66 -20.73
N ALA A 216 -3.06 -12.50 -19.70
CA ALA A 216 -1.96 -13.01 -18.88
C ALA A 216 -1.15 -14.13 -19.56
N GLY A 217 -1.57 -14.62 -20.74
CA GLY A 217 -0.96 -15.77 -21.40
C GLY A 217 -1.23 -17.10 -20.70
N LEU A 218 -2.35 -17.22 -19.97
CA LEU A 218 -2.68 -18.36 -19.11
C LEU A 218 -4.03 -18.98 -19.49
N THR A 219 -4.22 -20.25 -19.16
CA THR A 219 -5.58 -20.83 -19.15
C THR A 219 -6.38 -20.27 -17.99
N LYS A 220 -7.71 -20.18 -18.11
CA LYS A 220 -8.59 -19.65 -17.05
C LYS A 220 -8.37 -20.31 -15.68
N THR A 221 -8.27 -21.63 -15.64
CA THR A 221 -8.06 -22.38 -14.39
C THR A 221 -6.73 -22.01 -13.74
N TYR A 222 -5.68 -21.93 -14.54
CA TYR A 222 -4.36 -21.56 -14.05
C TYR A 222 -4.28 -20.09 -13.66
N PHE A 223 -4.92 -19.20 -14.43
CA PHE A 223 -5.06 -17.78 -14.12
C PHE A 223 -5.69 -17.55 -12.74
N VAL A 224 -6.82 -18.21 -12.44
CA VAL A 224 -7.49 -18.07 -11.13
C VAL A 224 -6.56 -18.51 -9.99
N THR A 225 -5.83 -19.60 -10.18
CA THR A 225 -4.88 -20.13 -9.18
C THR A 225 -3.67 -19.19 -9.01
N ALA A 226 -3.06 -18.77 -10.12
CA ALA A 226 -1.91 -17.88 -10.14
C ALA A 226 -2.27 -16.48 -9.59
N PHE A 227 -3.44 -15.97 -9.97
CA PHE A 227 -3.96 -14.70 -9.45
C PHE A 227 -4.17 -14.80 -7.92
N LYS A 228 -4.82 -15.87 -7.44
CA LYS A 228 -5.01 -16.07 -5.99
C LYS A 228 -3.67 -16.20 -5.26
N HIS A 229 -2.70 -16.88 -5.84
CA HIS A 229 -1.36 -16.98 -5.26
C HIS A 229 -0.65 -15.62 -5.19
N ALA A 230 -0.75 -14.80 -6.26
CA ALA A 230 -0.12 -13.50 -6.34
C ALA A 230 -0.83 -12.42 -5.49
N MET A 231 -2.17 -12.48 -5.44
CA MET A 231 -3.02 -11.42 -4.88
C MET A 231 -3.68 -11.80 -3.54
N GLY A 232 -3.51 -13.03 -3.04
CA GLY A 232 -4.18 -13.54 -1.86
C GLY A 232 -5.65 -13.93 -2.06
N GLU A 233 -6.30 -13.39 -3.11
CA GLU A 233 -7.73 -13.53 -3.40
C GLU A 233 -7.99 -13.98 -4.83
N THR A 234 -9.15 -14.60 -5.10
CA THR A 234 -9.55 -14.92 -6.46
C THR A 234 -9.84 -13.65 -7.27
N PRO A 235 -9.71 -13.66 -8.63
CA PRO A 235 -10.03 -12.49 -9.46
C PRO A 235 -11.42 -11.93 -9.19
N HIS A 236 -12.42 -12.79 -9.05
CA HIS A 236 -13.80 -12.39 -8.79
C HIS A 236 -13.96 -11.73 -7.38
N SER A 237 -13.32 -12.29 -6.36
CA SER A 237 -13.30 -11.71 -5.00
C SER A 237 -12.63 -10.34 -5.03
N TYR A 238 -11.51 -10.22 -5.72
CA TYR A 238 -10.76 -8.99 -5.89
C TYR A 238 -11.59 -7.88 -6.56
N ILE A 239 -12.22 -8.18 -7.71
CA ILE A 239 -13.10 -7.24 -8.43
C ILE A 239 -14.23 -6.75 -7.53
N ASN A 240 -14.89 -7.65 -6.82
CA ASN A 240 -15.99 -7.29 -5.93
C ASN A 240 -15.52 -6.43 -4.75
N MET A 241 -14.37 -6.74 -4.19
CA MET A 241 -13.77 -5.96 -3.10
C MET A 241 -13.44 -4.53 -3.56
N LEU A 242 -12.89 -4.39 -4.77
CA LEU A 242 -12.59 -3.10 -5.39
C LEU A 242 -13.87 -2.28 -5.61
N ARG A 243 -14.90 -2.89 -6.21
CA ARG A 243 -16.22 -2.27 -6.41
C ARG A 243 -16.85 -1.78 -5.11
N LEU A 244 -16.77 -2.59 -4.05
CA LEU A 244 -17.29 -2.20 -2.73
C LEU A 244 -16.50 -1.05 -2.09
N SER A 245 -15.20 -0.99 -2.30
CA SER A 245 -14.37 0.11 -1.80
C SER A 245 -14.75 1.44 -2.47
N TYR A 246 -14.92 1.45 -3.79
CA TYR A 246 -15.41 2.64 -4.48
C TYR A 246 -16.84 3.00 -4.08
N ALA A 247 -17.70 2.01 -3.87
CA ALA A 247 -19.06 2.27 -3.39
C ALA A 247 -19.06 2.95 -2.00
N LYS A 248 -18.17 2.58 -1.09
CA LYS A 248 -18.01 3.28 0.20
C LYS A 248 -17.65 4.74 -0.01
N VAL A 249 -16.68 5.03 -0.88
CA VAL A 249 -16.29 6.40 -1.22
C VAL A 249 -17.47 7.21 -1.77
N PHE A 250 -18.24 6.67 -2.72
CA PHE A 250 -19.43 7.35 -3.23
C PHE A 250 -20.51 7.55 -2.15
N LEU A 251 -20.71 6.58 -1.26
CA LEU A 251 -21.65 6.71 -0.15
C LEU A 251 -21.26 7.82 0.84
N GLU A 252 -19.98 8.04 1.04
CA GLU A 252 -19.42 9.08 1.91
C GLU A 252 -19.52 10.47 1.27
N LEU A 253 -19.13 10.58 -0.01
CA LEU A 253 -18.89 11.86 -0.67
C LEU A 253 -20.06 12.39 -1.50
N THR A 254 -21.09 11.56 -1.81
CA THR A 254 -22.18 11.95 -2.71
C THR A 254 -23.57 11.67 -2.13
N ASP A 255 -24.56 12.40 -2.66
CA ASP A 255 -25.99 12.20 -2.37
C ASP A 255 -26.69 11.25 -3.37
N GLU A 256 -25.92 10.64 -4.26
CA GLU A 256 -26.46 9.73 -5.26
C GLU A 256 -27.25 8.58 -4.66
N SER A 257 -28.26 8.10 -5.39
CA SER A 257 -29.05 6.97 -4.91
C SER A 257 -28.19 5.70 -4.74
N ILE A 258 -28.56 4.85 -3.78
CA ILE A 258 -27.86 3.57 -3.57
C ILE A 258 -27.86 2.72 -4.84
N GLN A 259 -28.87 2.87 -5.68
CA GLN A 259 -29.01 2.14 -6.94
C GLN A 259 -28.03 2.67 -7.99
N ASP A 260 -27.88 4.00 -8.10
CA ASP A 260 -26.94 4.63 -9.05
C ASP A 260 -25.49 4.32 -8.66
N ILE A 261 -25.17 4.38 -7.36
CA ILE A 261 -23.86 3.99 -6.85
C ILE A 261 -23.54 2.53 -7.18
N ALA A 262 -24.51 1.61 -6.98
CA ALA A 262 -24.33 0.20 -7.34
C ALA A 262 -24.00 0.06 -8.83
N ALA A 263 -24.77 0.72 -9.69
CA ALA A 263 -24.55 0.68 -11.15
C ALA A 263 -23.18 1.27 -11.53
N LYS A 264 -22.82 2.45 -11.00
CA LYS A 264 -21.50 3.09 -11.22
C LYS A 264 -20.32 2.23 -10.78
N CYS A 265 -20.53 1.40 -9.77
CA CYS A 265 -19.51 0.47 -9.29
C CYS A 265 -19.52 -0.88 -10.03
N GLY A 266 -20.32 -1.03 -11.10
CA GLY A 266 -20.35 -2.24 -11.93
C GLY A 266 -21.17 -3.39 -11.36
N PHE A 267 -22.14 -3.13 -10.48
CA PHE A 267 -23.09 -4.12 -10.00
C PHE A 267 -24.36 -4.13 -10.88
N ASP A 268 -24.56 -5.18 -11.65
CA ASP A 268 -25.75 -5.33 -12.50
C ASP A 268 -27.06 -5.40 -11.75
N LYS A 269 -27.03 -5.98 -10.52
CA LYS A 269 -28.21 -6.19 -9.68
C LYS A 269 -28.08 -5.47 -8.34
N PRO A 270 -28.93 -4.48 -8.06
CA PRO A 270 -28.89 -3.74 -6.79
C PRO A 270 -29.01 -4.64 -5.56
N ASN A 271 -29.72 -5.77 -5.65
CA ASN A 271 -29.82 -6.73 -4.55
C ASN A 271 -28.50 -7.45 -4.30
N SER A 272 -27.77 -7.82 -5.34
CA SER A 272 -26.44 -8.43 -5.19
C SER A 272 -25.47 -7.48 -4.50
N PHE A 273 -25.51 -6.20 -4.89
CA PHE A 273 -24.75 -5.15 -4.23
C PHE A 273 -25.08 -5.06 -2.73
N ARG A 274 -26.37 -4.93 -2.37
CA ARG A 274 -26.79 -4.80 -0.96
C ARG A 274 -26.33 -5.98 -0.09
N VAL A 275 -26.51 -7.20 -0.58
CA VAL A 275 -26.10 -8.43 0.12
C VAL A 275 -24.59 -8.44 0.31
N MET A 276 -23.84 -8.15 -0.74
CA MET A 276 -22.39 -8.18 -0.73
C MET A 276 -21.81 -7.06 0.13
N PHE A 277 -22.38 -5.86 0.05
CA PHE A 277 -21.99 -4.72 0.87
C PHE A 277 -22.23 -5.01 2.36
N LYS A 278 -23.42 -5.52 2.72
CA LYS A 278 -23.75 -5.89 4.11
C LYS A 278 -22.81 -6.97 4.65
N LYS A 279 -22.46 -7.97 3.82
CA LYS A 279 -21.49 -9.02 4.19
C LYS A 279 -20.09 -8.43 4.44
N ASN A 280 -19.68 -7.43 3.66
CA ASN A 280 -18.35 -6.81 3.76
C ASN A 280 -18.26 -5.75 4.87
N ALA A 281 -19.29 -4.89 4.99
CA ALA A 281 -19.29 -3.74 5.90
C ALA A 281 -20.05 -3.99 7.22
N GLY A 282 -20.67 -5.16 7.38
CA GLY A 282 -21.49 -5.49 8.57
C GLY A 282 -22.86 -4.81 8.59
N MET A 283 -23.12 -3.81 7.75
CA MET A 283 -24.33 -3.01 7.69
C MET A 283 -24.74 -2.72 6.24
N SER A 284 -26.00 -2.32 6.02
CA SER A 284 -26.49 -1.97 4.69
C SER A 284 -25.83 -0.69 4.15
N PRO A 285 -25.83 -0.44 2.82
CA PRO A 285 -25.30 0.80 2.24
C PRO A 285 -25.96 2.06 2.82
N SER A 286 -27.26 2.00 3.10
CA SER A 286 -28.00 3.14 3.67
C SER A 286 -27.59 3.42 5.11
N GLU A 287 -27.45 2.38 5.94
CA GLU A 287 -26.95 2.49 7.31
C GLU A 287 -25.52 3.02 7.34
N TYR A 288 -24.66 2.52 6.43
CA TYR A 288 -23.29 2.99 6.29
C TYR A 288 -23.24 4.49 5.96
N ARG A 289 -24.01 4.95 4.98
CA ARG A 289 -24.10 6.39 4.65
C ARG A 289 -24.52 7.22 5.84
N GLN A 290 -25.51 6.75 6.62
CA GLN A 290 -25.98 7.48 7.79
C GLN A 290 -24.94 7.51 8.92
N SER A 291 -24.17 6.44 9.13
CA SER A 291 -23.12 6.41 10.16
C SER A 291 -22.01 7.40 9.88
N VAL A 292 -21.47 7.40 8.65
CA VAL A 292 -20.37 8.31 8.28
C VAL A 292 -20.77 9.78 8.32
N ARG A 293 -22.04 10.12 8.00
CA ARG A 293 -22.54 11.50 8.03
C ARG A 293 -22.90 12.01 9.41
N ARG A 294 -23.06 11.13 10.39
CA ARG A 294 -23.27 11.54 11.80
C ARG A 294 -21.96 11.82 12.53
N GLU A 295 -20.85 11.28 12.01
CA GLU A 295 -19.51 11.45 12.57
C GLU A 295 -18.77 12.66 11.95
N ALA A 296 -19.30 13.24 10.85
CA ALA A 296 -18.77 14.43 10.18
C ALA A 296 -19.51 15.70 10.62
#